data_caaf0ea9b9521387377f1d1e3f4a670f
#
_entry.id   caaf0ea9b9521387377f1d1e3f4a670f
#
_cell.length_a   1.000
_cell.length_b   1.000
_cell.length_c   1.000
_cell.angle_alpha   90.00
_cell.angle_beta   90.00
_cell.angle_gamma   90.00
#
_symmetry.space_group_name_H-M   'P 1'
#
loop_
_entity.id
_entity.type
_entity.pdbx_description
1 polymer ?
#
loop_
_entity_poly.entity_id
_entity_poly.type
_entity_poly.pdbx_seq_one_letter_code
_entity_poly.pdbx_strand_id
1 'polypeptide(L)'
;MGEGLRLLADSRDRFEHDYRRLLQAIQDRGLPAAVCTIYNPCSPDDVFQREAVAALGLFNDAILRNARQFKLPVLDLRAICSEIADFANPIEPSSAGGAKIAEAICRDILGHDFGRRQTVLFP
;
A
#
# COMPACT_ATOMS: atom_id res chain seq x y z
N MET A 1 2.08 11.05 -25.36
CA MET A 1 2.58 10.09 -24.38
C MET A 1 3.51 10.75 -23.36
N GLY A 2 4.34 11.69 -23.77
CA GLY A 2 5.44 12.18 -22.98
C GLY A 2 5.08 12.92 -21.69
N GLU A 3 4.22 13.94 -21.75
CA GLU A 3 4.05 14.84 -20.62
C GLU A 3 3.30 14.21 -19.43
N GLY A 4 2.20 13.51 -19.69
CA GLY A 4 1.44 12.83 -18.64
C GLY A 4 2.25 11.77 -17.91
N LEU A 5 2.98 10.94 -18.65
CA LEU A 5 3.85 9.93 -18.07
C LEU A 5 5.02 10.54 -17.32
N ARG A 6 5.54 11.67 -17.81
CA ARG A 6 6.62 12.38 -17.11
C ARG A 6 6.16 12.91 -15.76
N LEU A 7 4.99 13.56 -15.72
CA LEU A 7 4.41 14.06 -14.48
C LEU A 7 4.19 12.94 -13.46
N LEU A 8 3.69 11.81 -13.95
CA LEU A 8 3.44 10.65 -13.11
C LEU A 8 4.76 10.05 -12.59
N ALA A 9 5.77 9.94 -13.44
CA ALA A 9 7.09 9.47 -13.05
C ALA A 9 7.73 10.39 -12.01
N ASP A 10 7.65 11.72 -12.22
CA ASP A 10 8.17 12.70 -11.27
C ASP A 10 7.45 12.61 -9.92
N SER A 11 6.14 12.42 -9.93
CA SER A 11 5.34 12.25 -8.72
C SER A 11 5.74 10.98 -7.97
N ARG A 12 5.91 9.87 -8.68
CA ARG A 12 6.38 8.62 -8.10
C ARG A 12 7.76 8.77 -7.48
N ASP A 13 8.68 9.44 -8.17
CA ASP A 13 10.04 9.60 -7.68
C ASP A 13 10.09 10.44 -6.40
N ARG A 14 9.28 11.51 -6.32
CA ARG A 14 9.15 12.30 -5.09
C ARG A 14 8.56 11.50 -3.95
N PHE A 15 7.50 10.75 -4.24
CA PHE A 15 6.88 9.85 -3.27
C PHE A 15 7.90 8.85 -2.75
N GLU A 16 8.64 8.18 -3.63
CA GLU A 16 9.62 7.18 -3.23
C GLU A 16 10.74 7.78 -2.38
N HIS A 17 11.20 8.98 -2.72
CA HIS A 17 12.20 9.69 -1.94
C HIS A 17 11.73 9.93 -0.51
N ASP A 18 10.52 10.48 -0.36
CA ASP A 18 9.95 10.78 0.96
C ASP A 18 9.62 9.50 1.74
N TYR A 19 9.13 8.49 1.05
CA TYR A 19 8.79 7.20 1.65
C TYR A 19 10.03 6.52 2.21
N ARG A 20 11.12 6.51 1.45
CA ARG A 20 12.40 5.95 1.88
C ARG A 20 12.94 6.67 3.11
N ARG A 21 12.83 7.99 3.14
CA ARG A 21 13.23 8.78 4.31
C ARG A 21 12.41 8.42 5.55
N LEU A 22 11.10 8.22 5.38
CA LEU A 22 10.21 7.80 6.46
C LEU A 22 10.62 6.44 7.00
N LEU A 23 10.82 5.46 6.14
CA LEU A 23 11.21 4.11 6.54
C LEU A 23 12.57 4.11 7.23
N GLN A 24 13.51 4.91 6.74
CA GLN A 24 14.82 5.05 7.38
C GLN A 24 14.70 5.64 8.78
N ALA A 25 13.86 6.66 8.97
CA ALA A 25 13.63 7.27 10.27
C ALA A 25 13.03 6.27 11.27
N ILE A 26 12.11 5.43 10.82
CA ILE A 26 11.52 4.37 11.66
C ILE A 26 12.58 3.33 12.03
N GLN A 27 13.40 2.92 11.08
CA GLN A 27 14.46 1.95 11.32
C GLN A 27 15.51 2.50 12.29
N ASP A 28 15.87 3.76 12.15
CA ASP A 28 16.86 4.41 13.02
C ASP A 28 16.40 4.46 14.48
N ARG A 29 15.08 4.43 14.70
CA ARG A 29 14.51 4.38 16.04
C ARG A 29 14.36 2.97 16.60
N GLY A 30 14.70 1.96 15.80
CA GLY A 30 14.61 0.55 16.21
C GLY A 30 13.18 0.06 16.41
N LEU A 31 12.19 0.71 15.80
CA LEU A 31 10.79 0.32 15.94
C LEU A 31 10.45 -0.81 14.98
N PRO A 32 9.71 -1.84 15.44
CA PRO A 32 9.11 -2.79 14.51
C PRO A 32 8.07 -2.08 13.65
N ALA A 33 8.04 -2.39 12.35
CA ALA A 33 7.13 -1.73 11.43
C ALA A 33 6.62 -2.71 10.38
N ALA A 34 5.42 -2.45 9.92
CA ALA A 34 4.82 -3.07 8.75
C ALA A 34 4.28 -1.97 7.85
N VAL A 35 4.19 -2.23 6.57
CA VAL A 35 3.62 -1.30 5.61
C VAL A 35 2.43 -1.91 4.90
N CYS A 36 1.64 -1.06 4.25
CA CYS A 36 0.50 -1.49 3.45
C CYS A 36 0.66 -1.02 2.01
N THR A 37 0.15 -1.79 1.07
CA THR A 37 -0.12 -1.26 -0.26
C THR A 37 -1.30 -0.30 -0.20
N ILE A 38 -1.46 0.52 -1.22
CA ILE A 38 -2.65 1.36 -1.39
C ILE A 38 -3.69 0.50 -2.10
N TYR A 39 -4.88 0.38 -1.51
CA TYR A 39 -5.98 -0.35 -2.15
C TYR A 39 -6.46 0.38 -3.41
N ASN A 40 -7.00 -0.38 -4.37
CA ASN A 40 -7.60 0.22 -5.55
C ASN A 40 -8.90 0.92 -5.19
N PRO A 41 -9.26 2.03 -5.86
CA PRO A 41 -10.57 2.64 -5.66
C PRO A 41 -11.68 1.72 -6.18
N CYS A 42 -12.91 2.04 -5.84
CA CYS A 42 -14.08 1.36 -6.35
C CYS A 42 -15.04 2.41 -6.91
N SER A 43 -14.81 2.82 -8.15
CA SER A 43 -15.57 3.87 -8.81
C SER A 43 -16.55 3.29 -9.83
N PRO A 44 -17.76 3.85 -9.93
CA PRO A 44 -18.68 3.49 -11.01
C PRO A 44 -18.24 4.02 -12.39
N ASP A 45 -17.29 4.94 -12.45
CA ASP A 45 -16.70 5.46 -13.68
C ASP A 45 -15.56 4.54 -14.11
N ASP A 46 -15.79 3.76 -15.17
CA ASP A 46 -14.82 2.77 -15.66
C ASP A 46 -13.52 3.40 -16.15
N VAL A 47 -13.57 4.59 -16.74
CA VAL A 47 -12.39 5.28 -17.25
C VAL A 47 -11.51 5.71 -16.06
N PHE A 48 -12.11 6.38 -15.09
CA PHE A 48 -11.42 6.77 -13.87
C PHE A 48 -10.83 5.56 -13.14
N GLN A 49 -11.64 4.49 -13.01
CA GLN A 49 -11.19 3.28 -12.31
C GLN A 49 -9.93 2.68 -12.94
N ARG A 50 -9.93 2.54 -14.26
CA ARG A 50 -8.77 1.96 -14.97
C ARG A 50 -7.53 2.84 -14.84
N GLU A 51 -7.69 4.14 -15.01
CA GLU A 51 -6.56 5.08 -14.90
C GLU A 51 -6.00 5.12 -13.48
N ALA A 52 -6.88 5.16 -12.47
CA ALA A 52 -6.47 5.18 -11.07
C ALA A 52 -5.73 3.90 -10.67
N VAL A 53 -6.22 2.74 -11.09
CA VAL A 53 -5.55 1.45 -10.82
C VAL A 53 -4.16 1.42 -11.44
N ALA A 54 -4.03 1.88 -12.69
CA ALA A 54 -2.74 1.94 -13.36
C ALA A 54 -1.77 2.89 -12.65
N ALA A 55 -2.24 4.08 -12.27
CA ALA A 55 -1.42 5.07 -11.57
C ALA A 55 -0.98 4.55 -10.18
N LEU A 56 -1.90 3.98 -9.41
CA LEU A 56 -1.60 3.43 -8.09
C LEU A 56 -0.61 2.28 -8.17
N GLY A 57 -0.61 1.53 -9.27
CA GLY A 57 0.36 0.47 -9.50
C GLY A 57 1.80 0.96 -9.43
N LEU A 58 2.08 2.17 -9.90
CA LEU A 58 3.42 2.76 -9.83
C LEU A 58 3.83 3.08 -8.39
N PHE A 59 2.91 3.58 -7.58
CA PHE A 59 3.18 3.89 -6.18
C PHE A 59 3.30 2.60 -5.36
N ASN A 60 2.45 1.62 -5.63
CA ASN A 60 2.52 0.33 -4.96
C ASN A 60 3.83 -0.41 -5.30
N ASP A 61 4.31 -0.30 -6.53
CA ASP A 61 5.61 -0.83 -6.90
C ASP A 61 6.72 -0.22 -6.03
N ALA A 62 6.69 1.10 -5.85
CA ALA A 62 7.67 1.78 -4.99
C ALA A 62 7.57 1.32 -3.54
N ILE A 63 6.34 1.16 -3.01
CA ILE A 63 6.12 0.64 -1.66
C ILE A 63 6.73 -0.75 -1.51
N LEU A 64 6.44 -1.65 -2.44
CA LEU A 64 6.92 -3.03 -2.37
C LEU A 64 8.44 -3.13 -2.50
N ARG A 65 9.05 -2.35 -3.40
CA ARG A 65 10.51 -2.33 -3.54
C ARG A 65 11.19 -1.85 -2.27
N ASN A 66 10.67 -0.79 -1.65
CA ASN A 66 11.24 -0.26 -0.42
C ASN A 66 10.98 -1.19 0.77
N ALA A 67 9.80 -1.79 0.87
CA ALA A 67 9.53 -2.79 1.90
C ALA A 67 10.53 -3.94 1.83
N ARG A 68 10.85 -4.40 0.62
CA ARG A 68 11.85 -5.45 0.42
C ARG A 68 13.23 -5.00 0.84
N GLN A 69 13.63 -3.78 0.50
CA GLN A 69 14.93 -3.23 0.87
C GLN A 69 15.08 -3.12 2.39
N PHE A 70 14.04 -2.65 3.08
CA PHE A 70 14.03 -2.50 4.53
C PHE A 70 13.61 -3.78 5.28
N LYS A 71 13.28 -4.85 4.54
CA LYS A 71 12.87 -6.16 5.09
C LYS A 71 11.65 -6.05 6.02
N LEU A 72 10.64 -5.33 5.55
CA LEU A 72 9.41 -5.11 6.27
C LEU A 72 8.28 -6.00 5.74
N PRO A 73 7.41 -6.51 6.63
CA PRO A 73 6.18 -7.19 6.19
C PRO A 73 5.21 -6.20 5.56
N VAL A 74 4.43 -6.67 4.61
CA VAL A 74 3.47 -5.86 3.84
C VAL A 74 2.08 -6.47 3.91
N LEU A 75 1.08 -5.66 4.27
CA LEU A 75 -0.33 -6.01 4.08
C LEU A 75 -0.77 -5.55 2.69
N ASP A 76 -1.26 -6.47 1.89
CA ASP A 76 -1.75 -6.13 0.55
C ASP A 76 -3.23 -5.73 0.61
N LEU A 77 -3.48 -4.43 0.81
CA LEU A 77 -4.83 -3.91 0.92
C LEU A 77 -5.61 -4.05 -0.40
N ARG A 78 -4.94 -4.23 -1.53
CA ARG A 78 -5.61 -4.48 -2.81
C ARG A 78 -6.37 -5.80 -2.81
N ALA A 79 -5.83 -6.80 -2.10
CA ALA A 79 -6.48 -8.10 -1.95
C ALA A 79 -7.50 -8.09 -0.81
N ILE A 80 -7.23 -7.38 0.26
CA ILE A 80 -8.10 -7.30 1.45
C ILE A 80 -9.37 -6.51 1.14
N CYS A 81 -9.25 -5.34 0.49
CA CYS A 81 -10.38 -4.49 0.09
C CYS A 81 -10.58 -4.60 -1.43
N SER A 82 -11.34 -5.58 -1.87
CA SER A 82 -11.52 -5.89 -3.30
C SER A 82 -12.97 -5.96 -3.75
N GLU A 83 -13.93 -5.89 -2.83
CA GLU A 83 -15.36 -6.01 -3.13
C GLU A 83 -16.05 -4.66 -2.98
N ILE A 84 -17.16 -4.46 -3.72
CA ILE A 84 -17.93 -3.21 -3.67
C ILE A 84 -18.35 -2.90 -2.24
N ALA A 85 -18.78 -3.90 -1.48
CA ALA A 85 -19.22 -3.74 -0.09
C ALA A 85 -18.12 -3.25 0.85
N ASP A 86 -16.85 -3.34 0.44
CA ASP A 86 -15.72 -2.88 1.26
C ASP A 86 -15.56 -1.36 1.23
N PHE A 87 -16.31 -0.65 0.39
CA PHE A 87 -16.16 0.78 0.18
C PHE A 87 -17.43 1.55 0.56
N ALA A 88 -17.25 2.65 1.31
CA ALA A 88 -18.32 3.58 1.64
C ALA A 88 -18.58 4.58 0.50
N ASN A 89 -17.53 4.89 -0.27
CA ASN A 89 -17.53 5.73 -1.46
C ASN A 89 -16.38 5.26 -2.37
N PRO A 90 -16.12 5.87 -3.53
CA PRO A 90 -15.06 5.38 -4.42
C PRO A 90 -13.67 5.26 -3.79
N ILE A 91 -13.39 5.96 -2.71
CA ILE A 91 -12.04 6.07 -2.15
C ILE A 91 -11.93 5.51 -0.73
N GLU A 92 -12.98 5.62 0.09
CA GLU A 92 -12.92 5.29 1.52
C GLU A 92 -13.51 3.92 1.82
N PRO A 93 -12.88 3.16 2.75
CA PRO A 93 -13.46 1.88 3.18
C PRO A 93 -14.78 2.08 3.91
N SER A 94 -15.68 1.11 3.75
CA SER A 94 -16.87 0.98 4.58
C SER A 94 -16.53 0.36 5.94
N SER A 95 -17.50 0.24 6.82
CA SER A 95 -17.34 -0.52 8.06
C SER A 95 -16.91 -1.96 7.79
N ALA A 96 -17.43 -2.59 6.73
CA ALA A 96 -17.04 -3.95 6.36
C ALA A 96 -15.59 -4.00 5.87
N GLY A 97 -15.19 -3.06 5.01
CA GLY A 97 -13.80 -2.97 4.55
C GLY A 97 -12.83 -2.68 5.68
N GLY A 98 -13.18 -1.75 6.56
CA GLY A 98 -12.39 -1.44 7.76
C GLY A 98 -12.22 -2.63 8.68
N ALA A 99 -13.27 -3.44 8.86
CA ALA A 99 -13.21 -4.67 9.66
C ALA A 99 -12.24 -5.68 9.05
N LYS A 100 -12.26 -5.85 7.73
CA LYS A 100 -11.31 -6.74 7.04
C LYS A 100 -9.87 -6.30 7.25
N ILE A 101 -9.60 -5.00 7.18
CA ILE A 101 -8.26 -4.44 7.41
C ILE A 101 -7.84 -4.72 8.86
N ALA A 102 -8.70 -4.45 9.82
CA ALA A 102 -8.41 -4.69 11.24
C ALA A 102 -8.12 -6.16 11.52
N GLU A 103 -8.92 -7.07 10.95
CA GLU A 103 -8.71 -8.50 11.08
C GLU A 103 -7.38 -8.95 10.49
N ALA A 104 -7.01 -8.40 9.32
CA ALA A 104 -5.73 -8.70 8.67
C ALA A 104 -4.55 -8.22 9.54
N ILE A 105 -4.65 -7.04 10.13
CA ILE A 105 -3.63 -6.54 11.06
C ILE A 105 -3.48 -7.48 12.24
N CYS A 106 -4.59 -7.87 12.87
CA CYS A 106 -4.56 -8.78 14.02
C CYS A 106 -3.98 -10.15 13.63
N ARG A 107 -4.40 -10.71 12.51
CA ARG A 107 -3.98 -12.04 12.08
C ARG A 107 -2.52 -12.08 11.66
N ASP A 108 -2.09 -11.10 10.85
CA ASP A 108 -0.83 -11.20 10.11
C ASP A 108 0.29 -10.37 10.76
N ILE A 109 -0.03 -9.26 11.39
CA ILE A 109 0.98 -8.33 11.90
C ILE A 109 1.24 -8.52 13.39
N LEU A 110 0.20 -8.62 14.21
CA LEU A 110 0.40 -8.77 15.67
C LEU A 110 1.10 -10.09 16.03
N GLY A 111 0.93 -11.13 15.20
CA GLY A 111 1.62 -12.40 15.39
C GLY A 111 2.94 -12.53 14.64
N HIS A 112 3.35 -11.50 13.90
CA HIS A 112 4.57 -11.57 13.10
C HIS A 112 5.82 -11.50 13.95
N ASP A 113 6.81 -12.34 13.63
CA ASP A 113 8.12 -12.31 14.26
C ASP A 113 9.01 -11.25 13.60
N PHE A 114 9.03 -10.05 14.18
CA PHE A 114 9.84 -8.95 13.69
C PHE A 114 11.35 -9.15 13.89
N GLY A 115 11.74 -10.14 14.69
CA GLY A 115 13.15 -10.51 14.82
C GLY A 115 13.71 -11.18 13.57
N ARG A 116 12.86 -11.83 12.78
CA ARG A 116 13.22 -12.38 11.48
C ARG A 116 13.07 -11.28 10.43
N ARG A 117 14.17 -10.67 10.08
CA ARG A 117 14.19 -9.58 9.11
C ARG A 117 14.01 -10.11 7.70
N GLN A 118 12.77 -10.19 7.28
CA GLN A 118 12.38 -10.63 5.94
C GLN A 118 11.11 -9.92 5.50
N THR A 119 10.94 -9.78 4.20
CA THR A 119 9.71 -9.25 3.63
C THR A 119 8.73 -10.38 3.39
N VAL A 120 7.51 -10.22 3.87
CA VAL A 120 6.39 -11.12 3.62
C VAL A 120 5.23 -10.27 3.11
N LEU A 121 4.58 -10.70 2.04
CA LEU A 121 3.38 -10.06 1.52
C LEU A 121 2.16 -10.84 2.01
N PHE A 122 1.35 -10.21 2.85
CA PHE A 122 0.12 -10.79 3.37
C PHE A 122 -1.07 -10.34 2.53
N PRO A 123 -1.88 -11.29 2.00
CA PRO A 123 -3.10 -10.98 1.26
C PRO A 123 -4.24 -10.52 2.14
#